data_62fa59a855b97dff653db86cfc924a41
#
_entry.id   62fa59a855b97dff653db86cfc924a41
#
_cell.length_a   1.000
_cell.length_b   1.000
_cell.length_c   1.000
_cell.angle_alpha   90.00
_cell.angle_beta   90.00
_cell.angle_gamma   90.00
#
_symmetry.space_group_name_H-M   'P 1'
#
loop_
_entity.id
_entity.type
_entity.pdbx_description
1 polymer ?
#
loop_
_entity_poly.entity_id
_entity_poly.type
_entity_poly.pdbx_seq_one_letter_code
_entity_poly.pdbx_strand_id
1 'polypeptide(L)'
;MRARSSLGVSSSSARFRIDTKYVLPSEMNGLSQPYLSRGAIVTQSFAAIILGGTGQVGGAVVTELLAISECREVVMVTRKPIAPRSRVRNFVLDTGAADFAERTAGLARGVLSQGPVSAVSCVGVGSGSMRWSEEELKRLELGVVGAFARGCYDAGITQFCLLSAAGSSARSRFLYARVMGMKEDTVRSIGFIRLAIFRPGIIVGNAHTPAWVGWLGSLVPGPFGSIDQRTVGRSIAAEIALHSREAGEVILENAAMKKLAAQFNSVQ
;
A
#
# COMPACT_ATOMS: atom_id res chain seq x y z
N MET A 1 47.76 18.21 -50.63
CA MET A 1 48.20 18.95 -49.42
C MET A 1 47.17 18.74 -48.32
N ARG A 2 47.48 17.93 -47.42
CA ARG A 2 47.39 17.89 -45.94
C ARG A 2 46.48 18.99 -45.33
N ALA A 3 45.42 18.61 -44.56
CA ALA A 3 45.58 18.39 -43.13
C ALA A 3 44.35 17.70 -42.53
N ARG A 4 44.58 16.66 -41.72
CA ARG A 4 43.67 16.03 -40.79
C ARG A 4 43.59 16.89 -39.53
N SER A 5 42.41 17.06 -38.95
CA SER A 5 42.27 17.38 -37.53
C SER A 5 41.22 16.50 -36.89
N SER A 6 41.71 15.61 -36.03
CA SER A 6 40.97 14.75 -35.10
C SER A 6 40.53 15.59 -33.90
N LEU A 7 39.24 15.58 -33.59
CA LEU A 7 38.74 16.05 -32.30
C LEU A 7 38.28 14.82 -31.49
N GLY A 8 39.05 14.55 -30.43
CA GLY A 8 38.79 13.54 -29.46
C GLY A 8 37.61 13.90 -28.57
N VAL A 9 36.67 12.97 -28.43
CA VAL A 9 35.58 13.06 -27.45
C VAL A 9 36.09 12.47 -26.14
N SER A 10 36.31 13.34 -25.15
CA SER A 10 36.64 12.97 -23.77
C SER A 10 35.34 12.56 -23.04
N SER A 11 35.26 11.30 -22.70
CA SER A 11 34.21 10.78 -21.81
C SER A 11 34.61 11.07 -20.35
N SER A 12 33.97 12.05 -19.74
CA SER A 12 34.07 12.31 -18.30
C SER A 12 33.02 11.48 -17.56
N SER A 13 33.43 10.32 -17.02
CA SER A 13 32.64 9.55 -16.06
C SER A 13 32.78 10.20 -14.67
N ALA A 14 31.82 11.01 -14.29
CA ALA A 14 31.69 11.47 -12.90
C ALA A 14 31.28 10.31 -12.00
N ARG A 15 32.25 9.74 -11.28
CA ARG A 15 32.00 8.82 -10.17
C ARG A 15 31.55 9.64 -8.96
N PHE A 16 30.28 9.54 -8.60
CA PHE A 16 29.79 10.02 -7.31
C PHE A 16 30.39 9.13 -6.21
N ARG A 17 31.31 9.68 -5.44
CA ARG A 17 31.80 9.08 -4.19
C ARG A 17 30.81 9.45 -3.10
N ILE A 18 30.13 8.45 -2.53
CA ILE A 18 29.37 8.59 -1.28
C ILE A 18 30.42 8.57 -0.15
N ASP A 19 30.59 9.70 0.51
CA ASP A 19 31.42 9.81 1.70
C ASP A 19 30.68 9.18 2.89
N THR A 20 31.07 7.95 3.23
CA THR A 20 30.63 7.25 4.42
C THR A 20 31.45 7.71 5.63
N LYS A 21 30.99 8.75 6.32
CA LYS A 21 31.50 9.10 7.66
C LYS A 21 30.32 9.14 8.63
N TYR A 22 29.86 7.96 9.02
CA TYR A 22 29.24 7.78 10.34
C TYR A 22 30.01 6.69 11.04
N VAL A 23 30.92 7.12 11.90
CA VAL A 23 31.61 6.28 12.88
C VAL A 23 30.57 5.91 13.95
N LEU A 24 30.21 4.63 14.03
CA LEU A 24 29.46 4.09 15.16
C LEU A 24 30.40 4.03 16.37
N PRO A 25 30.01 4.52 17.56
CA PRO A 25 30.76 4.29 18.78
C PRO A 25 30.66 2.81 19.16
N SER A 26 31.79 2.13 19.17
CA SER A 26 31.98 0.83 19.79
C SER A 26 32.00 1.04 21.32
N GLU A 27 30.85 0.91 21.98
CA GLU A 27 30.74 0.60 23.42
C GLU A 27 29.25 0.57 23.79
N MET A 28 28.68 -0.64 23.76
CA MET A 28 27.54 -1.03 24.60
C MET A 28 27.35 -2.55 24.55
N ASN A 29 28.35 -3.28 25.09
CA ASN A 29 28.10 -4.60 25.61
C ASN A 29 27.45 -4.45 27.00
N GLY A 30 26.22 -4.92 27.12
CA GLY A 30 25.59 -5.14 28.41
C GLY A 30 24.34 -4.30 28.69
N LEU A 31 23.27 -4.50 27.92
CA LEU A 31 21.92 -4.29 28.44
C LEU A 31 21.01 -5.40 27.89
N SER A 32 20.61 -6.25 28.82
CA SER A 32 19.58 -7.26 28.70
C SER A 32 18.33 -6.68 28.06
N GLN A 33 17.81 -7.37 27.06
CA GLN A 33 16.52 -7.09 26.47
C GLN A 33 15.42 -7.05 27.55
N PRO A 34 14.73 -5.93 27.66
CA PRO A 34 13.32 -5.99 27.95
C PRO A 34 12.56 -4.90 27.21
N TYR A 35 12.12 -5.14 25.99
CA TYR A 35 11.06 -4.31 25.41
C TYR A 35 10.16 -5.13 24.49
N LEU A 36 9.50 -6.11 25.08
CA LEU A 36 8.12 -6.44 24.75
C LEU A 36 7.24 -5.55 25.66
N SER A 37 7.18 -4.26 25.40
CA SER A 37 6.35 -3.34 26.16
C SER A 37 5.16 -2.88 25.34
N ARG A 38 4.00 -3.29 25.83
CA ARG A 38 2.78 -2.49 25.99
C ARG A 38 2.55 -1.42 24.91
N GLY A 39 1.56 -1.71 24.03
CA GLY A 39 0.75 -0.70 23.34
C GLY A 39 1.56 0.40 22.64
N ALA A 40 1.92 0.20 21.38
CA ALA A 40 2.40 1.30 20.55
C ALA A 40 1.29 2.37 20.49
N ILE A 41 1.41 3.42 21.30
CA ILE A 41 0.47 4.54 21.29
C ILE A 41 0.72 5.31 20.01
N VAL A 42 -0.31 5.51 19.20
CA VAL A 42 -0.26 6.44 18.06
C VAL A 42 -0.12 7.85 18.63
N THR A 43 1.08 8.41 18.56
CA THR A 43 1.38 9.70 19.22
C THR A 43 1.32 10.90 18.28
N GLN A 44 1.13 10.68 16.98
CA GLN A 44 1.16 11.74 15.99
C GLN A 44 -0.07 11.69 15.09
N SER A 45 -0.71 12.85 14.90
CA SER A 45 -1.81 12.99 13.93
C SER A 45 -1.33 12.71 12.51
N PHE A 46 -2.11 11.92 11.77
CA PHE A 46 -1.80 11.52 10.39
C PHE A 46 -3.04 11.60 9.48
N ALA A 47 -2.81 11.53 8.18
CA ALA A 47 -3.86 11.34 7.18
C ALA A 47 -3.59 10.09 6.34
N ALA A 48 -4.61 9.60 5.65
CA ALA A 48 -4.47 8.54 4.67
C ALA A 48 -5.06 8.96 3.32
N ILE A 49 -4.36 8.68 2.22
CA ILE A 49 -4.89 8.83 0.85
C ILE A 49 -5.21 7.44 0.33
N ILE A 50 -6.46 7.22 -0.09
CA ILE A 50 -6.96 5.90 -0.46
C ILE A 50 -7.50 5.89 -1.88
N LEU A 51 -6.98 4.99 -2.70
CA LEU A 51 -7.57 4.57 -3.97
C LEU A 51 -8.36 3.28 -3.75
N GLY A 52 -9.60 3.23 -4.26
CA GLY A 52 -10.49 2.07 -4.07
C GLY A 52 -11.27 2.07 -2.76
N GLY A 53 -11.34 3.21 -2.06
CA GLY A 53 -12.06 3.38 -0.79
C GLY A 53 -13.58 3.16 -0.86
N THR A 54 -14.18 3.15 -2.05
CA THR A 54 -15.61 2.83 -2.27
C THR A 54 -15.88 1.32 -2.40
N GLY A 55 -14.82 0.51 -2.54
CA GLY A 55 -14.93 -0.95 -2.54
C GLY A 55 -15.14 -1.50 -1.13
N GLN A 56 -15.39 -2.80 -1.03
CA GLN A 56 -15.72 -3.44 0.25
C GLN A 56 -14.56 -3.40 1.24
N VAL A 57 -13.37 -3.84 0.84
CA VAL A 57 -12.17 -3.75 1.70
C VAL A 57 -11.78 -2.29 1.93
N GLY A 58 -11.77 -1.47 0.88
CA GLY A 58 -11.46 -0.05 1.03
C GLY A 58 -12.42 0.69 1.95
N GLY A 59 -13.71 0.39 1.88
CA GLY A 59 -14.73 0.91 2.81
C GLY A 59 -14.48 0.49 4.26
N ALA A 60 -14.05 -0.75 4.48
CA ALA A 60 -13.63 -1.23 5.79
C ALA A 60 -12.38 -0.47 6.29
N VAL A 61 -11.37 -0.25 5.42
CA VAL A 61 -10.18 0.55 5.76
C VAL A 61 -10.58 1.97 6.18
N VAL A 62 -11.43 2.64 5.38
CA VAL A 62 -11.93 3.99 5.71
C VAL A 62 -12.63 4.00 7.07
N THR A 63 -13.45 3.00 7.36
CA THR A 63 -14.18 2.92 8.64
C THR A 63 -13.23 2.73 9.81
N GLU A 64 -12.25 1.84 9.71
CA GLU A 64 -11.28 1.58 10.77
C GLU A 64 -10.33 2.78 10.98
N LEU A 65 -9.90 3.46 9.91
CA LEU A 65 -9.10 4.69 10.02
C LEU A 65 -9.87 5.81 10.73
N LEU A 66 -11.14 6.00 10.41
CA LEU A 66 -11.97 7.03 11.04
C LEU A 66 -12.30 6.73 12.52
N ALA A 67 -12.13 5.49 12.97
CA ALA A 67 -12.23 5.12 14.38
C ALA A 67 -10.98 5.53 15.18
N ILE A 68 -9.85 5.83 14.51
CA ILE A 68 -8.62 6.31 15.16
C ILE A 68 -8.74 7.81 15.40
N SER A 69 -8.54 8.25 16.64
CA SER A 69 -8.61 9.68 17.03
C SER A 69 -7.55 10.51 16.33
N GLU A 70 -6.34 9.97 16.18
CA GLU A 70 -5.19 10.59 15.54
C GLU A 70 -5.27 10.65 14.01
N CYS A 71 -6.19 9.90 13.38
CA CYS A 71 -6.46 10.04 11.96
C CYS A 71 -7.24 11.34 11.72
N ARG A 72 -6.54 12.41 11.34
CA ARG A 72 -7.17 13.72 11.11
C ARG A 72 -8.15 13.72 9.95
N GLU A 73 -7.80 13.01 8.85
CA GLU A 73 -8.65 12.89 7.67
C GLU A 73 -8.30 11.65 6.84
N VAL A 74 -9.28 11.19 6.09
CA VAL A 74 -9.13 10.20 5.01
C VAL A 74 -9.44 10.88 3.69
N VAL A 75 -8.49 10.91 2.79
CA VAL A 75 -8.65 11.45 1.44
C VAL A 75 -8.94 10.31 0.47
N MET A 76 -10.12 10.32 -0.12
CA MET A 76 -10.53 9.30 -1.07
C MET A 76 -10.37 9.80 -2.51
N VAL A 77 -9.58 9.07 -3.30
CA VAL A 77 -9.50 9.26 -4.75
C VAL A 77 -10.51 8.32 -5.42
N THR A 78 -11.49 8.90 -6.11
CA THR A 78 -12.61 8.15 -6.68
C THR A 78 -12.90 8.58 -8.11
N ARG A 79 -13.63 7.76 -8.87
CA ARG A 79 -14.10 8.09 -10.24
C ARG A 79 -15.41 8.86 -10.24
N LYS A 80 -16.16 8.81 -9.15
CA LYS A 80 -17.44 9.47 -8.97
C LYS A 80 -17.51 10.12 -7.60
N PRO A 81 -18.28 11.21 -7.41
CA PRO A 81 -18.47 11.80 -6.11
C PRO A 81 -19.13 10.81 -5.14
N ILE A 82 -18.82 10.94 -3.86
CA ILE A 82 -19.41 10.17 -2.77
C ILE A 82 -20.24 11.11 -1.87
N ALA A 83 -21.13 10.52 -1.08
CA ALA A 83 -21.86 11.27 -0.06
C ALA A 83 -20.89 11.90 0.94
N PRO A 84 -21.13 13.14 1.40
CA PRO A 84 -20.32 13.78 2.43
C PRO A 84 -20.25 12.95 3.71
N ARG A 85 -19.04 12.86 4.28
CA ARG A 85 -18.79 12.17 5.56
C ARG A 85 -17.75 12.95 6.36
N SER A 86 -17.95 13.07 7.67
CA SER A 86 -16.99 13.75 8.56
C SER A 86 -15.59 13.16 8.42
N ARG A 87 -14.57 13.99 8.41
CA ARG A 87 -13.16 13.63 8.23
C ARG A 87 -12.85 12.87 6.94
N VAL A 88 -13.75 12.90 5.94
CA VAL A 88 -13.51 12.34 4.62
C VAL A 88 -13.53 13.45 3.60
N ARG A 89 -12.44 13.59 2.85
CA ARG A 89 -12.33 14.49 1.70
C ARG A 89 -12.28 13.66 0.42
N ASN A 90 -13.16 13.97 -0.52
CA ASN A 90 -13.25 13.22 -1.77
C ASN A 90 -12.70 14.03 -2.94
N PHE A 91 -11.79 13.42 -3.70
CA PHE A 91 -11.30 13.95 -4.96
C PHE A 91 -11.75 13.04 -6.10
N VAL A 92 -12.49 13.61 -7.05
CA VAL A 92 -12.96 12.89 -8.25
C VAL A 92 -11.90 13.07 -9.33
N LEU A 93 -11.22 11.98 -9.69
CA LEU A 93 -10.20 11.94 -10.73
C LEU A 93 -10.51 10.86 -11.74
N ASP A 94 -10.27 11.16 -13.03
CA ASP A 94 -10.26 10.12 -14.05
C ASP A 94 -8.99 9.27 -13.91
N THR A 95 -9.16 8.05 -13.44
CA THR A 95 -8.05 7.11 -13.22
C THR A 95 -7.45 6.57 -14.53
N GLY A 96 -8.10 6.80 -15.67
CA GLY A 96 -7.61 6.44 -16.99
C GLY A 96 -6.88 7.58 -17.72
N ALA A 97 -6.89 8.79 -17.16
CA ALA A 97 -6.24 9.95 -17.76
C ALA A 97 -4.72 9.83 -17.71
N ALA A 98 -4.03 10.33 -18.74
CA ALA A 98 -2.58 10.27 -18.83
C ALA A 98 -1.88 11.07 -17.71
N ASP A 99 -2.53 12.11 -17.19
CA ASP A 99 -2.07 12.98 -16.12
C ASP A 99 -2.47 12.51 -14.72
N PHE A 100 -3.04 11.30 -14.58
CA PHE A 100 -3.57 10.80 -13.31
C PHE A 100 -2.49 10.76 -12.21
N ALA A 101 -1.26 10.34 -12.52
CA ALA A 101 -0.16 10.33 -11.57
C ALA A 101 0.21 11.76 -11.11
N GLU A 102 0.30 12.72 -12.04
CA GLU A 102 0.61 14.13 -11.74
C GLU A 102 -0.46 14.77 -10.86
N ARG A 103 -1.74 14.58 -11.21
CA ARG A 103 -2.87 15.07 -10.41
C ARG A 103 -2.90 14.45 -9.02
N THR A 104 -2.59 13.16 -8.91
CA THR A 104 -2.43 12.48 -7.62
C THR A 104 -1.29 13.10 -6.81
N ALA A 105 -0.14 13.39 -7.44
CA ALA A 105 0.98 14.03 -6.78
C ALA A 105 0.63 15.45 -6.26
N GLY A 106 -0.05 16.26 -7.06
CA GLY A 106 -0.52 17.58 -6.66
C GLY A 106 -1.43 17.54 -5.43
N LEU A 107 -2.43 16.66 -5.47
CA LEU A 107 -3.33 16.40 -4.35
C LEU A 107 -2.56 15.93 -3.10
N ALA A 108 -1.68 14.97 -3.25
CA ALA A 108 -0.93 14.37 -2.15
C ALA A 108 -0.02 15.39 -1.45
N ARG A 109 0.65 16.28 -2.20
CA ARG A 109 1.44 17.38 -1.63
C ARG A 109 0.59 18.31 -0.76
N GLY A 110 -0.64 18.63 -1.21
CA GLY A 110 -1.57 19.45 -0.44
C GLY A 110 -2.00 18.81 0.88
N VAL A 111 -2.08 17.48 0.95
CA VAL A 111 -2.38 16.76 2.19
C VAL A 111 -1.13 16.65 3.07
N LEU A 112 0.02 16.36 2.46
CA LEU A 112 1.30 16.18 3.16
C LEU A 112 1.80 17.47 3.83
N SER A 113 1.47 18.64 3.28
CA SER A 113 1.80 19.93 3.88
C SER A 113 1.17 20.15 5.27
N GLN A 114 0.16 19.36 5.63
CA GLN A 114 -0.54 19.42 6.91
C GLN A 114 -0.06 18.35 7.92
N GLY A 115 0.96 17.55 7.56
CA GLY A 115 1.56 16.53 8.42
C GLY A 115 1.64 15.14 7.74
N PRO A 116 2.04 14.11 8.48
CA PRO A 116 2.27 12.77 7.94
C PRO A 116 1.09 12.20 7.18
N VAL A 117 1.40 11.52 6.07
CA VAL A 117 0.42 10.89 5.18
C VAL A 117 0.90 9.52 4.77
N SER A 118 -0.01 8.54 4.81
CA SER A 118 0.20 7.21 4.24
C SER A 118 -0.71 7.02 3.03
N ALA A 119 -0.25 6.29 2.03
CA ALA A 119 -1.05 5.97 0.86
C ALA A 119 -1.52 4.51 0.88
N VAL A 120 -2.73 4.27 0.38
CA VAL A 120 -3.35 2.94 0.35
C VAL A 120 -4.00 2.69 -1.00
N SER A 121 -3.72 1.56 -1.61
CA SER A 121 -4.49 1.07 -2.75
C SER A 121 -5.27 -0.19 -2.36
N CYS A 122 -6.60 -0.08 -2.36
CA CYS A 122 -7.53 -1.18 -2.21
C CYS A 122 -8.22 -1.53 -3.54
N VAL A 123 -7.62 -1.14 -4.68
CA VAL A 123 -8.15 -1.51 -6.00
C VAL A 123 -7.98 -2.99 -6.22
N GLY A 124 -9.03 -3.62 -6.75
CA GLY A 124 -9.06 -5.01 -7.16
C GLY A 124 -10.39 -5.35 -7.79
N VAL A 125 -10.42 -6.33 -8.68
CA VAL A 125 -11.63 -6.76 -9.40
C VAL A 125 -12.51 -7.71 -8.60
N GLY A 126 -12.05 -8.16 -7.42
CA GLY A 126 -12.80 -9.05 -6.54
C GLY A 126 -13.19 -10.37 -7.23
N SER A 127 -14.39 -10.89 -6.89
CA SER A 127 -14.93 -12.14 -7.45
C SER A 127 -15.22 -12.10 -8.95
N GLY A 128 -15.15 -10.93 -9.59
CA GLY A 128 -15.32 -10.75 -11.03
C GLY A 128 -14.09 -11.05 -11.87
N SER A 129 -12.94 -11.38 -11.27
CA SER A 129 -11.64 -11.51 -11.95
C SER A 129 -11.63 -12.47 -13.15
N MET A 130 -12.45 -13.55 -13.12
CA MET A 130 -12.54 -14.53 -14.22
C MET A 130 -13.25 -14.00 -15.48
N ARG A 131 -13.90 -12.84 -15.42
CA ARG A 131 -14.63 -12.22 -16.54
C ARG A 131 -13.81 -11.15 -17.26
N TRP A 132 -12.62 -10.82 -16.74
CA TRP A 132 -11.76 -9.79 -17.28
C TRP A 132 -10.71 -10.37 -18.19
N SER A 133 -10.44 -9.70 -19.31
CA SER A 133 -9.29 -10.02 -20.16
C SER A 133 -7.98 -9.68 -19.44
N GLU A 134 -6.88 -10.23 -19.92
CA GLU A 134 -5.55 -9.94 -19.35
C GLU A 134 -5.21 -8.46 -19.47
N GLU A 135 -5.56 -7.83 -20.59
CA GLU A 135 -5.33 -6.41 -20.85
C GLU A 135 -6.12 -5.52 -19.89
N GLU A 136 -7.38 -5.84 -19.64
CA GLU A 136 -8.22 -5.09 -18.70
C GLU A 136 -7.69 -5.22 -17.28
N LEU A 137 -7.31 -6.44 -16.86
CA LEU A 137 -6.70 -6.67 -15.56
C LEU A 137 -5.40 -5.88 -15.41
N LYS A 138 -4.52 -5.93 -16.40
CA LYS A 138 -3.25 -5.18 -16.38
C LYS A 138 -3.50 -3.68 -16.36
N ARG A 139 -4.43 -3.17 -17.16
CA ARG A 139 -4.75 -1.74 -17.16
C ARG A 139 -5.20 -1.26 -15.79
N LEU A 140 -6.06 -2.02 -15.11
CA LEU A 140 -6.54 -1.66 -13.78
C LEU A 140 -5.48 -1.88 -12.70
N GLU A 141 -4.95 -3.09 -12.63
CA GLU A 141 -4.11 -3.53 -11.49
C GLU A 141 -2.68 -2.99 -11.58
N LEU A 142 -2.13 -2.82 -12.79
CA LEU A 142 -0.80 -2.23 -12.97
C LEU A 142 -0.88 -0.75 -13.34
N GLY A 143 -1.69 -0.41 -14.35
CA GLY A 143 -1.76 0.97 -14.86
C GLY A 143 -2.27 1.94 -13.82
N VAL A 144 -3.50 1.72 -13.35
CA VAL A 144 -4.15 2.64 -12.39
C VAL A 144 -3.44 2.62 -11.03
N VAL A 145 -3.13 1.43 -10.49
CA VAL A 145 -2.45 1.32 -9.20
C VAL A 145 -1.02 1.84 -9.26
N GLY A 146 -0.29 1.54 -10.34
CA GLY A 146 1.07 2.05 -10.54
C GLY A 146 1.12 3.57 -10.67
N ALA A 147 0.20 4.18 -11.44
CA ALA A 147 0.11 5.64 -11.58
C ALA A 147 -0.25 6.31 -10.25
N PHE A 148 -1.19 5.76 -9.48
CA PHE A 148 -1.52 6.25 -8.14
C PHE A 148 -0.32 6.18 -7.19
N ALA A 149 0.35 5.03 -7.13
CA ALA A 149 1.52 4.83 -6.29
C ALA A 149 2.66 5.77 -6.69
N ARG A 150 2.92 5.94 -8.00
CA ARG A 150 3.92 6.88 -8.51
C ARG A 150 3.60 8.31 -8.08
N GLY A 151 2.36 8.78 -8.27
CA GLY A 151 1.95 10.12 -7.85
C GLY A 151 2.10 10.35 -6.35
N CYS A 152 1.77 9.35 -5.52
CA CYS A 152 1.99 9.43 -4.06
C CYS A 152 3.49 9.52 -3.72
N TYR A 153 4.33 8.72 -4.36
CA TYR A 153 5.78 8.74 -4.17
C TYR A 153 6.40 10.07 -4.60
N ASP A 154 6.04 10.58 -5.77
CA ASP A 154 6.53 11.87 -6.32
C ASP A 154 6.07 13.08 -5.48
N ALA A 155 5.04 12.92 -4.67
CA ALA A 155 4.62 13.89 -3.67
C ALA A 155 5.47 13.85 -2.38
N GLY A 156 6.24 12.78 -2.16
CA GLY A 156 7.06 12.58 -0.95
C GLY A 156 6.41 11.68 0.11
N ILE A 157 5.34 10.95 -0.23
CA ILE A 157 4.78 9.94 0.69
C ILE A 157 5.75 8.77 0.80
N THR A 158 6.08 8.39 2.02
CA THR A 158 7.09 7.38 2.32
C THR A 158 6.52 6.00 2.62
N GLN A 159 5.24 5.90 3.02
CA GLN A 159 4.56 4.65 3.33
C GLN A 159 3.45 4.35 2.31
N PHE A 160 3.47 3.13 1.78
CA PHE A 160 2.43 2.62 0.88
C PHE A 160 1.91 1.27 1.36
N CYS A 161 0.58 1.15 1.45
CA CYS A 161 -0.13 -0.10 1.73
C CYS A 161 -0.81 -0.60 0.45
N LEU A 162 -0.48 -1.81 0.02
CA LEU A 162 -1.00 -2.42 -1.20
C LEU A 162 -1.88 -3.63 -0.88
N LEU A 163 -3.14 -3.58 -1.26
CA LEU A 163 -3.99 -4.77 -1.28
C LEU A 163 -3.64 -5.63 -2.50
N SER A 164 -3.22 -6.86 -2.24
CA SER A 164 -2.88 -7.89 -3.20
C SER A 164 -3.77 -9.13 -2.98
N ALA A 165 -3.27 -10.32 -3.24
CA ALA A 165 -3.98 -11.58 -3.02
C ALA A 165 -3.02 -12.70 -2.61
N ALA A 166 -3.52 -13.69 -1.88
CA ALA A 166 -2.76 -14.90 -1.58
C ALA A 166 -2.30 -15.61 -2.86
N GLY A 167 -1.07 -16.11 -2.87
CA GLY A 167 -0.48 -16.78 -4.03
C GLY A 167 -0.04 -15.86 -5.17
N SER A 168 -0.02 -14.53 -4.98
CA SER A 168 0.47 -13.56 -5.98
C SER A 168 1.91 -13.84 -6.35
N SER A 169 2.18 -13.99 -7.65
CA SER A 169 3.52 -14.22 -8.19
C SER A 169 3.54 -13.88 -9.68
N ALA A 170 4.45 -13.02 -10.13
CA ALA A 170 4.59 -12.67 -11.54
C ALA A 170 4.93 -13.88 -12.44
N ARG A 171 5.37 -15.00 -11.84
CA ARG A 171 5.66 -16.27 -12.54
C ARG A 171 4.51 -17.28 -12.48
N SER A 172 3.35 -16.90 -11.91
CA SER A 172 2.20 -17.82 -11.80
C SER A 172 1.64 -18.21 -13.17
N ARG A 173 1.21 -19.46 -13.29
CA ARG A 173 0.47 -19.95 -14.46
C ARG A 173 -0.98 -19.43 -14.47
N PHE A 174 -1.52 -19.10 -13.30
CA PHE A 174 -2.86 -18.55 -13.16
C PHE A 174 -2.82 -17.04 -13.44
N LEU A 175 -3.62 -16.60 -14.40
CA LEU A 175 -3.66 -15.21 -14.87
C LEU A 175 -3.78 -14.21 -13.73
N TYR A 176 -4.78 -14.37 -12.88
CA TYR A 176 -5.02 -13.44 -11.78
C TYR A 176 -3.82 -13.33 -10.83
N ALA A 177 -3.29 -14.47 -10.37
CA ALA A 177 -2.13 -14.49 -9.47
C ALA A 177 -0.88 -13.90 -10.15
N ARG A 178 -0.73 -14.09 -11.48
CA ARG A 178 0.35 -13.50 -12.26
C ARG A 178 0.24 -11.97 -12.31
N VAL A 179 -0.95 -11.45 -12.65
CA VAL A 179 -1.18 -10.00 -12.73
C VAL A 179 -1.03 -9.35 -11.34
N MET A 180 -1.52 -10.01 -10.28
CA MET A 180 -1.32 -9.52 -8.91
C MET A 180 0.16 -9.50 -8.51
N GLY A 181 0.95 -10.51 -8.90
CA GLY A 181 2.40 -10.51 -8.69
C GLY A 181 3.09 -9.38 -9.46
N MET A 182 2.72 -9.15 -10.72
CA MET A 182 3.23 -8.02 -11.51
C MET A 182 2.88 -6.67 -10.89
N LYS A 183 1.67 -6.51 -10.31
CA LYS A 183 1.26 -5.32 -9.56
C LYS A 183 2.19 -5.06 -8.37
N GLU A 184 2.48 -6.10 -7.61
CA GLU A 184 3.42 -5.98 -6.48
C GLU A 184 4.81 -5.54 -6.96
N ASP A 185 5.34 -6.15 -8.03
CA ASP A 185 6.64 -5.79 -8.60
C ASP A 185 6.65 -4.35 -9.13
N THR A 186 5.56 -3.90 -9.74
CA THR A 186 5.39 -2.51 -10.18
C THR A 186 5.49 -1.54 -8.99
N VAL A 187 4.82 -1.82 -7.87
CA VAL A 187 4.87 -0.95 -6.70
C VAL A 187 6.23 -1.03 -5.99
N ARG A 188 6.86 -2.20 -5.91
CA ARG A 188 8.23 -2.36 -5.37
C ARG A 188 9.24 -1.51 -6.12
N SER A 189 9.15 -1.47 -7.45
CA SER A 189 10.09 -0.70 -8.29
C SER A 189 10.02 0.81 -8.07
N ILE A 190 8.98 1.32 -7.39
CA ILE A 190 8.83 2.74 -7.05
C ILE A 190 9.76 3.14 -5.91
N GLY A 191 9.99 2.26 -4.92
CA GLY A 191 10.99 2.48 -3.87
C GLY A 191 10.48 3.22 -2.64
N PHE A 192 9.25 2.96 -2.18
CA PHE A 192 8.75 3.49 -0.90
C PHE A 192 9.66 3.07 0.26
N ILE A 193 9.84 3.95 1.25
CA ILE A 193 10.61 3.64 2.46
C ILE A 193 9.94 2.50 3.24
N ARG A 194 8.61 2.55 3.36
CA ARG A 194 7.80 1.46 3.93
C ARG A 194 6.80 0.99 2.90
N LEU A 195 6.86 -0.30 2.54
CA LEU A 195 5.89 -0.97 1.67
C LEU A 195 5.26 -2.14 2.41
N ALA A 196 3.95 -2.06 2.67
CA ALA A 196 3.19 -3.16 3.26
C ALA A 196 2.26 -3.78 2.21
N ILE A 197 2.45 -5.07 1.91
CA ILE A 197 1.68 -5.83 0.93
C ILE A 197 0.77 -6.79 1.67
N PHE A 198 -0.54 -6.60 1.52
CA PHE A 198 -1.57 -7.42 2.14
C PHE A 198 -2.04 -8.46 1.13
N ARG A 199 -1.80 -9.73 1.44
CA ARG A 199 -2.19 -10.88 0.61
C ARG A 199 -3.31 -11.68 1.28
N PRO A 200 -4.55 -11.19 1.30
CA PRO A 200 -5.68 -11.96 1.83
C PRO A 200 -5.96 -13.19 0.97
N GLY A 201 -6.45 -14.24 1.60
CA GLY A 201 -7.08 -15.36 0.93
C GLY A 201 -8.50 -15.02 0.48
N ILE A 202 -9.47 -15.90 0.77
CA ILE A 202 -10.87 -15.67 0.43
C ILE A 202 -11.46 -14.62 1.36
N ILE A 203 -11.78 -13.45 0.82
CA ILE A 203 -12.39 -12.37 1.62
C ILE A 203 -13.88 -12.66 1.80
N VAL A 204 -14.33 -12.75 3.06
CA VAL A 204 -15.71 -13.00 3.45
C VAL A 204 -16.29 -11.82 4.24
N GLY A 205 -17.56 -11.92 4.64
CA GLY A 205 -18.25 -10.83 5.34
C GLY A 205 -18.71 -9.71 4.41
N ASN A 206 -18.81 -9.99 3.12
CA ASN A 206 -19.20 -9.04 2.09
C ASN A 206 -20.45 -9.50 1.32
N ALA A 207 -21.13 -8.58 0.63
CA ALA A 207 -22.35 -8.85 -0.12
C ALA A 207 -22.18 -9.80 -1.32
N HIS A 208 -20.94 -10.09 -1.74
CA HIS A 208 -20.64 -10.86 -2.96
C HIS A 208 -20.16 -12.28 -2.67
N THR A 209 -19.80 -12.61 -1.43
CA THR A 209 -19.34 -13.95 -1.05
C THR A 209 -20.43 -14.64 -0.26
N PRO A 210 -21.06 -15.70 -0.81
CA PRO A 210 -22.08 -16.46 -0.08
C PRO A 210 -21.52 -17.03 1.24
N ALA A 211 -22.35 -17.13 2.27
CA ALA A 211 -21.95 -17.57 3.61
C ALA A 211 -21.30 -18.99 3.62
N TRP A 212 -21.79 -19.90 2.75
CA TRP A 212 -21.23 -21.25 2.63
C TRP A 212 -19.77 -21.26 2.10
N VAL A 213 -19.40 -20.29 1.26
CA VAL A 213 -18.00 -20.13 0.80
C VAL A 213 -17.09 -19.74 1.96
N GLY A 214 -17.60 -18.91 2.87
CA GLY A 214 -16.88 -18.55 4.10
C GLY A 214 -16.66 -19.77 5.00
N TRP A 215 -17.67 -20.60 5.14
CA TRP A 215 -17.57 -21.85 5.91
C TRP A 215 -16.57 -22.83 5.30
N LEU A 216 -16.65 -23.11 3.99
CA LEU A 216 -15.66 -23.94 3.29
C LEU A 216 -14.25 -23.36 3.35
N GLY A 217 -14.12 -22.03 3.17
CA GLY A 217 -12.83 -21.35 3.24
C GLY A 217 -12.22 -21.37 4.64
N SER A 218 -13.04 -21.53 5.72
CA SER A 218 -12.51 -21.69 7.07
C SER A 218 -11.84 -23.04 7.32
N LEU A 219 -12.17 -24.04 6.50
CA LEU A 219 -11.56 -25.37 6.53
C LEU A 219 -10.24 -25.43 5.74
N VAL A 220 -9.94 -24.40 4.94
CA VAL A 220 -8.68 -24.31 4.19
C VAL A 220 -7.62 -23.66 5.08
N PRO A 221 -6.58 -24.41 5.50
CA PRO A 221 -5.53 -23.85 6.32
C PRO A 221 -4.62 -22.91 5.54
N GLY A 222 -3.91 -22.02 6.25
CA GLY A 222 -2.86 -21.19 5.69
C GLY A 222 -3.35 -19.95 4.93
N PRO A 223 -2.57 -19.46 3.96
CA PRO A 223 -2.81 -18.17 3.32
C PRO A 223 -4.06 -18.13 2.44
N PHE A 224 -4.54 -19.28 1.96
CA PHE A 224 -5.71 -19.41 1.09
C PHE A 224 -7.04 -19.52 1.84
N GLY A 225 -7.01 -19.64 3.17
CA GLY A 225 -8.20 -19.69 3.99
C GLY A 225 -9.02 -18.40 3.95
N SER A 226 -10.19 -18.41 4.61
CA SER A 226 -11.04 -17.22 4.68
C SER A 226 -10.52 -16.18 5.68
N ILE A 227 -10.75 -14.91 5.34
CA ILE A 227 -10.50 -13.76 6.21
C ILE A 227 -11.66 -12.77 6.05
N ASP A 228 -12.14 -12.24 7.16
CA ASP A 228 -13.20 -11.23 7.15
C ASP A 228 -12.67 -9.89 6.62
N GLN A 229 -13.47 -9.22 5.76
CA GLN A 229 -13.09 -7.95 5.15
C GLN A 229 -12.75 -6.86 6.18
N ARG A 230 -13.43 -6.86 7.33
CA ARG A 230 -13.18 -5.91 8.41
C ARG A 230 -11.83 -6.18 9.07
N THR A 231 -11.44 -7.45 9.22
CA THR A 231 -10.11 -7.83 9.70
C THR A 231 -9.02 -7.35 8.75
N VAL A 232 -9.22 -7.46 7.43
CA VAL A 232 -8.29 -6.91 6.44
C VAL A 232 -8.22 -5.39 6.57
N GLY A 233 -9.37 -4.71 6.62
CA GLY A 233 -9.44 -3.26 6.78
C GLY A 233 -8.72 -2.77 8.03
N ARG A 234 -8.96 -3.45 9.17
CA ARG A 234 -8.34 -3.15 10.45
C ARG A 234 -6.83 -3.39 10.44
N SER A 235 -6.36 -4.45 9.80
CA SER A 235 -4.92 -4.70 9.68
C SER A 235 -4.20 -3.64 8.86
N ILE A 236 -4.83 -3.11 7.80
CA ILE A 236 -4.29 -2.00 7.01
C ILE A 236 -4.27 -0.71 7.85
N ALA A 237 -5.33 -0.40 8.57
CA ALA A 237 -5.39 0.76 9.46
C ALA A 237 -4.34 0.67 10.58
N ALA A 238 -4.15 -0.53 11.16
CA ALA A 238 -3.12 -0.79 12.16
C ALA A 238 -1.71 -0.59 11.62
N GLU A 239 -1.40 -1.08 10.41
CA GLU A 239 -0.10 -0.87 9.77
C GLU A 239 0.21 0.62 9.60
N ILE A 240 -0.78 1.40 9.15
CA ILE A 240 -0.63 2.84 8.99
C ILE A 240 -0.37 3.52 10.32
N ALA A 241 -1.14 3.19 11.35
CA ALA A 241 -1.07 3.84 12.64
C ALA A 241 0.20 3.48 13.43
N LEU A 242 0.62 2.22 13.38
CA LEU A 242 1.67 1.69 14.26
C LEU A 242 3.06 1.65 13.60
N HIS A 243 3.12 1.48 12.27
CA HIS A 243 4.37 1.17 11.56
C HIS A 243 4.77 2.20 10.49
N SER A 244 4.11 3.38 10.46
CA SER A 244 4.37 4.42 9.45
C SER A 244 5.81 5.00 9.47
N ARG A 245 6.55 4.79 10.55
CA ARG A 245 7.94 5.23 10.70
C ARG A 245 8.97 4.14 10.49
N GLU A 246 8.52 2.92 10.30
CA GLU A 246 9.41 1.81 10.01
C GLU A 246 9.85 1.84 8.55
N ALA A 247 11.01 1.25 8.27
CA ALA A 247 11.49 1.09 6.91
C ALA A 247 11.38 -0.38 6.48
N GLY A 248 11.41 -0.60 5.16
CA GLY A 248 11.44 -1.92 4.54
C GLY A 248 10.10 -2.40 4.05
N GLU A 249 10.14 -3.59 3.44
CA GLU A 249 8.96 -4.29 2.93
C GLU A 249 8.45 -5.31 3.94
N VAL A 250 7.14 -5.41 4.06
CA VAL A 250 6.47 -6.48 4.78
C VAL A 250 5.35 -7.07 3.93
N ILE A 251 5.24 -8.41 3.92
CA ILE A 251 4.14 -9.13 3.30
C ILE A 251 3.28 -9.71 4.43
N LEU A 252 2.01 -9.36 4.44
CA LEU A 252 1.05 -9.82 5.44
C LEU A 252 0.02 -10.76 4.79
N GLU A 253 0.08 -12.03 5.15
CA GLU A 253 -0.91 -13.04 4.83
C GLU A 253 -1.96 -13.15 5.94
N ASN A 254 -2.98 -13.99 5.79
CA ASN A 254 -4.12 -14.11 6.69
C ASN A 254 -3.74 -14.15 8.18
N ALA A 255 -2.76 -14.97 8.56
CA ALA A 255 -2.34 -15.12 9.97
C ALA A 255 -1.73 -13.82 10.52
N ALA A 256 -0.85 -13.18 9.73
CA ALA A 256 -0.22 -11.92 10.11
C ALA A 256 -1.23 -10.77 10.19
N MET A 257 -2.17 -10.70 9.23
CA MET A 257 -3.26 -9.71 9.26
C MET A 257 -4.16 -9.89 10.49
N LYS A 258 -4.56 -11.12 10.83
CA LYS A 258 -5.36 -11.40 12.03
C LYS A 258 -4.62 -10.98 13.30
N LYS A 259 -3.32 -11.29 13.39
CA LYS A 259 -2.47 -10.89 14.52
C LYS A 259 -2.37 -9.38 14.65
N LEU A 260 -2.09 -8.67 13.56
CA LEU A 260 -1.95 -7.22 13.54
C LEU A 260 -3.28 -6.52 13.90
N ALA A 261 -4.40 -6.99 13.35
CA ALA A 261 -5.73 -6.50 13.68
C ALA A 261 -6.09 -6.71 15.17
N ALA A 262 -5.68 -7.84 15.76
CA ALA A 262 -5.90 -8.11 17.19
C ALA A 262 -5.03 -7.23 18.09
N GLN A 263 -3.77 -7.01 17.73
CA GLN A 263 -2.89 -6.08 18.45
C GLN A 263 -3.45 -4.66 18.48
N PHE A 264 -4.07 -4.23 17.39
CA PHE A 264 -4.66 -2.90 17.30
C PHE A 264 -5.86 -2.71 18.24
N ASN A 265 -6.67 -3.75 18.48
CA ASN A 265 -7.78 -3.70 19.45
C ASN A 265 -7.32 -3.46 20.89
N SER A 266 -6.10 -3.82 21.23
CA SER A 266 -5.56 -3.64 22.59
C SER A 266 -4.98 -2.25 22.83
N VAL A 267 -4.94 -1.40 21.79
CA VAL A 267 -4.35 -0.05 21.82
C VAL A 267 -5.44 1.04 21.77
N GLN A 268 -6.63 0.72 21.30
CA GLN A 268 -7.82 1.59 21.37
C GLN A 268 -8.56 1.43 22.71
#